data_2d7d37c08d3b7d101a22501f56b94040
#
_entry.id   2d7d37c08d3b7d101a22501f56b94040
#
_cell.length_a   1.000
_cell.length_b   1.000
_cell.length_c   1.000
_cell.angle_alpha   90.00
_cell.angle_beta   90.00
_cell.angle_gamma   90.00
#
_symmetry.space_group_name_H-M   'P 1'
#
loop_
_entity.id
_entity.type
_entity.pdbx_description
1 polymer ?
#
loop_
_entity_poly.entity_id
_entity_poly.type
_entity_poly.pdbx_seq_one_letter_code
_entity_poly.pdbx_strand_id
1 'polypeptide(L)'
;YVQSGATGATAGAFGALLSVTNAIVVGPGSWLHPACHWTNGGAPLIVAGSLLVETNGGFNANGKGYRATSGPGSRGTVGTYTAGASHGGRGGRNPGEGNLTVGAPTYGSVSNPLTAGSGGGGHANHYWKSGSGGGVIRLEIAGAATVRGTLSANGARGTDQYNGGGA
;
A
#
# COMPACT_ATOMS: atom_id res chain seq x y z
N TYR A 1 6.86 13.30 4.22
CA TYR A 1 5.76 12.33 4.37
C TYR A 1 4.43 13.06 4.32
N VAL A 2 3.46 12.46 3.61
CA VAL A 2 2.04 12.82 3.69
C VAL A 2 1.34 11.62 4.29
N GLN A 3 1.04 11.67 5.58
CA GLN A 3 0.45 10.55 6.32
C GLN A 3 -1.06 10.71 6.43
N SER A 4 -1.78 9.65 6.11
CA SER A 4 -3.23 9.61 6.24
C SER A 4 -3.67 9.44 7.69
N GLY A 5 -4.78 10.11 8.03
CA GLY A 5 -5.52 9.85 9.26
C GLY A 5 -6.29 8.51 9.20
N ALA A 6 -7.09 8.25 10.24
CA ALA A 6 -7.78 6.97 10.45
C ALA A 6 -9.02 6.74 9.55
N THR A 7 -9.33 7.62 8.61
CA THR A 7 -10.47 7.47 7.71
C THR A 7 -10.30 6.24 6.82
N GLY A 8 -11.31 5.39 6.74
CA GLY A 8 -11.30 4.19 5.92
C GLY A 8 -11.26 4.47 4.42
N ALA A 9 -10.89 3.47 3.64
CA ALA A 9 -10.80 3.55 2.18
C ALA A 9 -12.18 3.33 1.53
N THR A 10 -13.10 4.28 1.66
CA THR A 10 -14.34 4.29 0.88
C THR A 10 -14.20 5.22 -0.33
N ALA A 11 -14.98 4.97 -1.39
CA ALA A 11 -15.00 5.83 -2.56
C ALA A 11 -15.31 7.28 -2.14
N GLY A 12 -14.44 8.21 -2.51
CA GLY A 12 -14.55 9.62 -2.14
C GLY A 12 -13.94 10.00 -0.78
N ALA A 13 -13.65 9.05 0.11
CA ALA A 13 -12.97 9.32 1.37
C ALA A 13 -11.44 9.41 1.18
N PHE A 14 -10.83 10.24 1.98
CA PHE A 14 -9.36 10.34 2.08
C PHE A 14 -8.98 10.65 3.53
N GLY A 15 -7.85 10.12 3.97
CA GLY A 15 -7.38 10.30 5.35
C GLY A 15 -6.54 11.56 5.57
N ALA A 16 -6.05 12.18 4.50
CA ALA A 16 -5.36 13.46 4.49
C ALA A 16 -5.51 14.10 3.12
N LEU A 17 -5.52 15.42 3.07
CA LEU A 17 -5.56 16.20 1.83
C LEU A 17 -4.32 17.08 1.74
N LEU A 18 -3.58 16.93 0.64
CA LEU A 18 -2.61 17.90 0.18
C LEU A 18 -3.19 18.60 -1.05
N SER A 19 -3.58 19.85 -0.92
CA SER A 19 -4.16 20.64 -2.03
C SER A 19 -3.24 21.81 -2.39
N VAL A 20 -2.86 21.87 -3.66
CA VAL A 20 -2.00 22.91 -4.23
C VAL A 20 -2.70 23.52 -5.43
N THR A 21 -3.00 24.81 -5.38
CA THR A 21 -3.73 25.50 -6.46
C THR A 21 -2.97 25.47 -7.79
N ASN A 22 -1.65 25.64 -7.74
CA ASN A 22 -0.82 25.71 -8.94
C ASN A 22 -0.15 24.36 -9.25
N ALA A 23 1.16 24.31 -9.24
CA ALA A 23 1.93 23.15 -9.63
C ALA A 23 2.57 22.44 -8.45
N ILE A 24 2.62 21.10 -8.48
CA ILE A 24 3.55 20.30 -7.71
C ILE A 24 4.70 19.93 -8.63
N VAL A 25 5.92 20.28 -8.22
CA VAL A 25 7.15 19.89 -8.90
C VAL A 25 7.98 19.00 -7.96
N VAL A 26 8.21 17.78 -8.38
CA VAL A 26 9.12 16.84 -7.70
C VAL A 26 10.41 16.81 -8.48
N GLY A 27 11.42 17.56 -8.00
CA GLY A 27 12.71 17.69 -8.64
C GLY A 27 13.58 16.42 -8.54
N PRO A 28 14.73 16.41 -9.24
CA PRO A 28 15.66 15.28 -9.20
C PRO A 28 16.13 15.00 -7.76
N GLY A 29 16.19 13.73 -7.38
CA GLY A 29 16.56 13.28 -6.04
C GLY A 29 15.52 13.52 -4.96
N SER A 30 14.38 14.13 -5.30
CA SER A 30 13.30 14.44 -4.35
C SER A 30 12.22 13.35 -4.35
N TRP A 31 11.71 13.01 -3.17
CA TRP A 31 10.70 11.96 -3.02
C TRP A 31 9.56 12.40 -2.12
N LEU A 32 8.34 12.22 -2.60
CA LEU A 32 7.14 12.30 -1.79
C LEU A 32 6.73 10.89 -1.33
N HIS A 33 6.39 10.76 -0.04
CA HIS A 33 6.03 9.48 0.57
C HIS A 33 4.58 9.53 1.06
N PRO A 34 3.59 9.24 0.20
CA PRO A 34 2.22 9.07 0.66
C PRO A 34 2.12 7.78 1.48
N ALA A 35 1.60 7.90 2.69
CA ALA A 35 1.45 6.78 3.61
C ALA A 35 -0.02 6.61 4.02
N CYS A 36 -0.57 5.43 3.81
CA CYS A 36 -1.90 5.08 4.25
C CYS A 36 -1.94 4.88 5.78
N HIS A 37 -3.13 4.96 6.35
CA HIS A 37 -3.29 4.59 7.75
C HIS A 37 -3.12 3.08 7.91
N TRP A 38 -2.22 2.68 8.76
CA TRP A 38 -1.69 1.31 8.87
C TRP A 38 -2.71 0.23 9.27
N THR A 39 -3.85 0.62 9.91
CA THR A 39 -4.90 -0.31 10.33
C THR A 39 -6.19 -0.16 9.53
N ASN A 40 -6.53 1.04 9.06
CA ASN A 40 -7.81 1.34 8.40
C ASN A 40 -7.65 1.52 6.88
N GLY A 41 -6.42 1.59 6.37
CA GLY A 41 -6.12 1.69 4.94
C GLY A 41 -6.49 3.03 4.29
N GLY A 42 -6.88 4.04 5.08
CA GLY A 42 -7.16 5.37 4.56
C GLY A 42 -5.94 5.93 3.84
N ALA A 43 -6.13 6.47 2.63
CA ALA A 43 -5.06 6.99 1.79
C ALA A 43 -5.07 8.53 1.74
N PRO A 44 -3.92 9.19 1.60
CA PRO A 44 -3.88 10.60 1.32
C PRO A 44 -4.34 10.89 -0.11
N LEU A 45 -5.04 11.99 -0.30
CA LEU A 45 -5.37 12.57 -1.60
C LEU A 45 -4.46 13.77 -1.85
N ILE A 46 -3.86 13.81 -3.03
CA ILE A 46 -3.03 14.91 -3.50
C ILE A 46 -3.71 15.56 -4.70
N VAL A 47 -4.10 16.82 -4.54
CA VAL A 47 -4.79 17.61 -5.57
C VAL A 47 -3.86 18.73 -6.02
N ALA A 48 -3.72 18.94 -7.33
CA ALA A 48 -2.92 20.04 -7.87
C ALA A 48 -3.46 20.55 -9.21
N GLY A 49 -3.13 21.80 -9.53
CA GLY A 49 -3.40 22.37 -10.85
C GLY A 49 -2.59 21.68 -11.94
N SER A 50 -1.32 21.37 -11.67
CA SER A 50 -0.45 20.57 -12.56
C SER A 50 0.57 19.78 -11.76
N LEU A 51 1.17 18.77 -12.41
CA LEU A 51 2.19 17.92 -11.81
C LEU A 51 3.38 17.73 -12.76
N LEU A 52 4.58 17.94 -12.23
CA LEU A 52 5.82 17.57 -12.88
C LEU A 52 6.65 16.70 -11.94
N VAL A 53 6.95 15.48 -12.35
CA VAL A 53 7.90 14.59 -11.68
C VAL A 53 9.11 14.42 -12.58
N GLU A 54 10.24 14.97 -12.15
CA GLU A 54 11.49 14.90 -12.91
C GLU A 54 12.19 13.55 -12.79
N THR A 55 13.12 13.30 -13.69
CA THR A 55 13.97 12.11 -13.67
C THR A 55 14.70 12.00 -12.33
N ASN A 56 14.79 10.78 -11.78
CA ASN A 56 15.36 10.47 -10.45
C ASN A 56 14.58 11.05 -9.26
N GLY A 57 13.42 11.66 -9.48
CA GLY A 57 12.45 12.00 -8.43
C GLY A 57 11.22 11.10 -8.45
N GLY A 58 10.34 11.22 -7.48
CA GLY A 58 9.11 10.44 -7.53
C GLY A 58 8.23 10.41 -6.29
N PHE A 59 7.25 9.51 -6.37
CA PHE A 59 6.39 9.14 -5.26
C PHE A 59 6.71 7.71 -4.84
N ASN A 60 6.96 7.51 -3.54
CA ASN A 60 7.29 6.20 -3.00
C ASN A 60 6.34 5.84 -1.85
N ALA A 61 5.38 4.99 -2.15
CA ALA A 61 4.43 4.40 -1.23
C ALA A 61 4.74 2.92 -0.90
N ASN A 62 5.96 2.46 -1.16
CA ASN A 62 6.37 1.08 -0.88
C ASN A 62 6.26 0.76 0.60
N GLY A 63 5.56 -0.31 0.95
CA GLY A 63 5.32 -0.71 2.34
C GLY A 63 4.53 0.31 3.16
N LYS A 64 3.78 1.20 2.53
CA LYS A 64 3.02 2.29 3.17
C LYS A 64 1.51 2.02 3.22
N GLY A 65 1.08 0.78 2.97
CA GLY A 65 -0.29 0.31 3.13
C GLY A 65 -0.59 -0.19 4.54
N TYR A 66 -1.39 -1.25 4.63
CA TYR A 66 -1.65 -1.90 5.92
C TYR A 66 -0.36 -2.49 6.49
N ARG A 67 -0.21 -2.40 7.82
CA ARG A 67 0.92 -3.05 8.51
C ARG A 67 0.84 -4.57 8.39
N ALA A 68 1.91 -5.24 8.76
CA ALA A 68 1.96 -6.69 8.92
C ALA A 68 0.71 -7.24 9.61
N THR A 69 0.18 -8.34 9.14
CA THR A 69 -1.01 -9.04 9.64
C THR A 69 -2.34 -8.26 9.61
N SER A 70 -2.39 -7.14 8.91
CA SER A 70 -3.57 -6.26 8.85
C SER A 70 -4.04 -6.05 7.42
N GLY A 71 -5.29 -5.62 7.28
CA GLY A 71 -5.95 -5.34 6.02
C GLY A 71 -6.87 -6.47 5.54
N PRO A 72 -7.79 -6.18 4.61
CA PRO A 72 -8.83 -7.12 4.17
C PRO A 72 -8.28 -8.40 3.53
N GLY A 73 -7.12 -8.32 2.89
CA GLY A 73 -6.46 -9.45 2.25
C GLY A 73 -5.34 -10.07 3.08
N SER A 74 -5.26 -9.76 4.38
CA SER A 74 -4.33 -10.40 5.30
C SER A 74 -4.96 -11.67 5.91
N ARG A 75 -4.15 -12.67 6.15
CA ARG A 75 -4.55 -13.84 6.96
C ARG A 75 -4.45 -13.59 8.47
N GLY A 76 -3.93 -12.43 8.88
CA GLY A 76 -3.67 -12.16 10.28
C GLY A 76 -2.50 -13.01 10.81
N THR A 77 -2.57 -13.32 12.11
CA THR A 77 -1.60 -14.20 12.79
C THR A 77 -2.18 -15.60 12.85
N VAL A 78 -1.53 -16.56 12.18
CA VAL A 78 -1.97 -17.98 12.14
C VAL A 78 -0.77 -18.91 12.22
N GLY A 79 -0.84 -19.92 13.10
CA GLY A 79 0.07 -21.05 13.17
C GLY A 79 1.56 -20.79 12.96
N THR A 80 2.22 -21.78 12.40
CA THR A 80 3.69 -21.80 12.18
C THR A 80 4.06 -21.26 10.80
N TYR A 81 3.17 -21.34 9.80
CA TYR A 81 3.42 -20.93 8.43
C TYR A 81 2.28 -20.03 7.92
N THR A 82 2.63 -19.01 7.18
CA THR A 82 1.65 -17.99 6.75
C THR A 82 1.71 -17.72 5.26
N ALA A 83 0.57 -17.33 4.70
CA ALA A 83 0.45 -16.97 3.30
C ALA A 83 0.81 -15.49 3.07
N GLY A 84 1.19 -15.16 1.85
CA GLY A 84 1.29 -13.78 1.39
C GLY A 84 -0.08 -13.09 1.43
N ALA A 85 -0.07 -11.76 1.49
CA ALA A 85 -1.28 -10.96 1.42
C ALA A 85 -1.93 -11.03 0.03
N SER A 86 -3.23 -10.86 -0.01
CA SER A 86 -4.01 -10.67 -1.23
C SER A 86 -4.37 -9.21 -1.43
N HIS A 87 -4.54 -8.78 -2.68
CA HIS A 87 -5.18 -7.53 -3.09
C HIS A 87 -5.98 -7.79 -4.37
N GLY A 88 -5.61 -7.29 -5.51
CA GLY A 88 -6.22 -7.64 -6.81
C GLY A 88 -5.95 -9.09 -7.25
N GLY A 89 -4.91 -9.72 -6.70
CA GLY A 89 -4.58 -11.14 -6.85
C GLY A 89 -4.47 -11.85 -5.51
N ARG A 90 -4.58 -13.19 -5.51
CA ARG A 90 -4.39 -13.97 -4.27
C ARG A 90 -2.91 -14.03 -3.90
N GLY A 91 -2.62 -13.86 -2.62
CA GLY A 91 -1.30 -14.07 -2.07
C GLY A 91 -0.81 -15.51 -2.21
N GLY A 92 0.51 -15.67 -2.26
CA GLY A 92 1.16 -16.96 -2.36
C GLY A 92 0.77 -17.91 -1.22
N ARG A 93 0.67 -19.20 -1.55
CA ARG A 93 0.36 -20.28 -0.59
C ARG A 93 1.60 -20.66 0.21
N ASN A 94 1.39 -21.07 1.44
CA ASN A 94 2.38 -21.87 2.15
C ASN A 94 1.92 -23.34 2.25
N PRO A 95 2.66 -24.29 1.71
CA PRO A 95 2.25 -25.70 1.69
C PRO A 95 2.43 -26.41 3.05
N GLY A 96 3.04 -25.76 4.04
CA GLY A 96 3.41 -26.39 5.33
C GLY A 96 2.28 -26.55 6.34
N GLU A 97 1.11 -25.97 6.11
CA GLU A 97 -0.01 -26.03 7.08
C GLU A 97 -1.32 -26.50 6.42
N GLY A 98 -1.51 -27.78 6.22
CA GLY A 98 -2.79 -28.43 5.92
C GLY A 98 -3.79 -27.57 5.10
N ASN A 99 -5.00 -27.40 5.58
CA ASN A 99 -6.06 -26.64 4.92
C ASN A 99 -5.90 -25.09 4.93
N LEU A 100 -4.90 -24.54 5.61
CA LEU A 100 -4.64 -23.09 5.63
C LEU A 100 -3.89 -22.57 4.39
N THR A 101 -3.82 -23.37 3.37
CA THR A 101 -3.01 -23.14 2.17
C THR A 101 -3.53 -22.08 1.19
N VAL A 102 -4.65 -21.44 1.47
CA VAL A 102 -5.22 -20.43 0.55
C VAL A 102 -4.99 -19.03 1.13
N GLY A 103 -4.42 -18.14 0.34
CA GLY A 103 -4.34 -16.70 0.68
C GLY A 103 -5.73 -16.15 1.05
N ALA A 104 -5.78 -15.05 1.79
CA ALA A 104 -7.02 -14.37 2.10
C ALA A 104 -7.80 -14.00 0.82
N PRO A 105 -9.11 -13.69 0.92
CA PRO A 105 -9.88 -13.21 -0.22
C PRO A 105 -9.23 -12.01 -0.90
N THR A 106 -9.38 -11.91 -2.21
CA THR A 106 -8.98 -10.72 -2.96
C THR A 106 -9.97 -9.58 -2.71
N TYR A 107 -9.48 -8.35 -2.80
CA TYR A 107 -10.27 -7.14 -2.66
C TYR A 107 -9.68 -6.03 -3.54
N GLY A 108 -10.28 -4.85 -3.50
CA GLY A 108 -9.90 -3.73 -4.33
C GLY A 108 -10.75 -3.64 -5.61
N SER A 109 -10.50 -2.63 -6.39
CA SER A 109 -11.20 -2.37 -7.65
C SER A 109 -10.18 -2.19 -8.76
N VAL A 110 -10.43 -2.83 -9.91
CA VAL A 110 -9.60 -2.69 -11.11
C VAL A 110 -9.77 -1.31 -11.74
N SER A 111 -10.99 -0.76 -11.70
CA SER A 111 -11.31 0.52 -12.31
C SER A 111 -11.13 1.72 -11.37
N ASN A 112 -11.10 1.49 -10.05
CA ASN A 112 -10.93 2.55 -9.06
C ASN A 112 -10.07 2.05 -7.88
N PRO A 113 -8.75 1.94 -8.04
CA PRO A 113 -7.83 1.35 -7.08
C PRO A 113 -7.49 2.30 -5.92
N LEU A 114 -8.47 2.56 -5.04
CA LEU A 114 -8.34 3.47 -3.89
C LEU A 114 -7.91 2.76 -2.59
N THR A 115 -7.79 1.43 -2.61
CA THR A 115 -7.50 0.64 -1.41
C THR A 115 -6.02 0.29 -1.31
N ALA A 116 -5.47 0.47 -0.11
CA ALA A 116 -4.09 0.07 0.18
C ALA A 116 -3.91 -1.45 0.13
N GLY A 117 -2.71 -1.91 -0.17
CA GLY A 117 -2.33 -3.32 -0.08
C GLY A 117 -2.33 -3.82 1.36
N SER A 118 -2.73 -5.06 1.58
CA SER A 118 -2.74 -5.71 2.89
C SER A 118 -1.35 -6.17 3.31
N GLY A 119 -1.12 -6.22 4.61
CA GLY A 119 0.07 -6.85 5.18
C GLY A 119 0.03 -8.38 5.11
N GLY A 120 1.17 -8.99 4.90
CA GLY A 120 1.34 -10.45 4.87
C GLY A 120 0.91 -11.10 6.17
N GLY A 121 0.48 -12.35 6.11
CA GLY A 121 0.17 -13.14 7.29
C GLY A 121 1.42 -13.36 8.15
N GLY A 122 1.27 -13.43 9.47
CA GLY A 122 2.36 -13.53 10.42
C GLY A 122 2.39 -14.82 11.21
N HIS A 123 3.59 -15.34 11.46
CA HIS A 123 3.82 -16.42 12.43
C HIS A 123 3.46 -15.94 13.85
N ALA A 124 2.86 -16.81 14.66
CA ALA A 124 2.37 -16.47 15.99
C ALA A 124 3.41 -15.77 16.89
N ASN A 125 4.67 -16.18 16.81
CA ASN A 125 5.75 -15.62 17.64
C ASN A 125 6.57 -14.52 16.94
N HIS A 126 6.37 -14.28 15.63
CA HIS A 126 7.20 -13.37 14.84
C HIS A 126 6.37 -12.57 13.83
N TYR A 127 5.11 -12.28 14.13
CA TYR A 127 4.18 -11.60 13.20
C TYR A 127 4.68 -10.24 12.71
N TRP A 128 5.49 -9.53 13.48
CA TRP A 128 6.08 -8.24 13.12
C TRP A 128 7.10 -8.31 11.97
N LYS A 129 7.56 -9.51 11.61
CA LYS A 129 8.49 -9.75 10.50
C LYS A 129 7.79 -9.94 9.16
N SER A 130 6.45 -9.97 9.13
CA SER A 130 5.68 -9.98 7.89
C SER A 130 5.79 -8.66 7.16
N GLY A 131 5.68 -8.69 5.82
CA GLY A 131 5.72 -7.50 5.01
C GLY A 131 4.47 -6.65 5.16
N SER A 132 4.62 -5.34 5.22
CA SER A 132 3.50 -4.40 5.09
C SER A 132 3.02 -4.31 3.65
N GLY A 133 1.76 -3.99 3.43
CA GLY A 133 1.22 -3.74 2.09
C GLY A 133 1.76 -2.48 1.44
N GLY A 134 1.65 -2.39 0.13
CA GLY A 134 1.90 -1.16 -0.63
C GLY A 134 0.85 -0.10 -0.31
N GLY A 135 1.25 1.17 -0.33
CA GLY A 135 0.33 2.28 -0.14
C GLY A 135 -0.44 2.63 -1.41
N VAL A 136 -1.14 3.76 -1.38
CA VAL A 136 -1.85 4.33 -2.53
C VAL A 136 -1.22 5.65 -2.91
N ILE A 137 -0.97 5.85 -4.20
CA ILE A 137 -0.61 7.15 -4.79
C ILE A 137 -1.87 7.66 -5.48
N ARG A 138 -2.61 8.54 -4.82
CA ARG A 138 -3.84 9.14 -5.35
C ARG A 138 -3.59 10.58 -5.72
N LEU A 139 -3.64 10.86 -7.02
CA LEU A 139 -3.37 12.16 -7.61
C LEU A 139 -4.60 12.63 -8.39
N GLU A 140 -5.11 13.80 -8.10
CA GLU A 140 -6.16 14.47 -8.86
C GLU A 140 -5.58 15.76 -9.43
N ILE A 141 -5.26 15.75 -10.72
CA ILE A 141 -4.57 16.85 -11.39
C ILE A 141 -5.50 17.49 -12.41
N ALA A 142 -5.80 18.75 -12.22
CA ALA A 142 -6.77 19.47 -13.06
C ALA A 142 -6.24 19.76 -14.47
N GLY A 143 -4.94 19.96 -14.62
CA GLY A 143 -4.27 20.29 -15.88
C GLY A 143 -3.28 19.22 -16.32
N ALA A 144 -2.10 19.63 -16.74
CA ALA A 144 -1.08 18.72 -17.24
C ALA A 144 -0.41 17.93 -16.12
N ALA A 145 -0.25 16.62 -16.32
CA ALA A 145 0.57 15.74 -15.49
C ALA A 145 1.70 15.15 -16.34
N THR A 146 2.95 15.49 -15.99
CA THR A 146 4.14 14.96 -16.64
C THR A 146 4.96 14.18 -15.64
N VAL A 147 5.14 12.87 -15.91
CA VAL A 147 5.91 11.96 -15.05
C VAL A 147 7.09 11.41 -15.84
N ARG A 148 8.29 11.90 -15.54
CA ARG A 148 9.56 11.39 -16.06
C ARG A 148 10.32 10.56 -15.03
N GLY A 149 9.89 10.64 -13.78
CA GLY A 149 10.43 9.91 -12.64
C GLY A 149 9.66 8.63 -12.32
N THR A 150 9.57 8.29 -11.04
CA THR A 150 9.02 7.02 -10.59
C THR A 150 7.78 7.20 -9.71
N LEU A 151 6.74 6.39 -9.95
CA LEU A 151 5.63 6.17 -9.03
C LEU A 151 5.70 4.71 -8.57
N SER A 152 5.83 4.47 -7.26
CA SER A 152 6.03 3.12 -6.74
C SER A 152 5.18 2.87 -5.48
N ALA A 153 4.47 1.75 -5.43
CA ALA A 153 3.58 1.36 -4.34
C ALA A 153 3.63 -0.15 -4.05
N ASN A 154 4.82 -0.73 -4.06
CA ASN A 154 5.02 -2.16 -3.83
C ASN A 154 4.76 -2.56 -2.38
N GLY A 155 4.25 -3.77 -2.15
CA GLY A 155 4.26 -4.40 -0.85
C GLY A 155 5.68 -4.72 -0.38
N ALA A 156 5.88 -4.74 0.93
CA ALA A 156 7.15 -5.10 1.53
C ALA A 156 7.30 -6.63 1.63
N ARG A 157 8.53 -7.09 1.50
CA ARG A 157 8.88 -8.50 1.72
C ARG A 157 8.78 -8.85 3.23
N GLY A 158 8.34 -10.06 3.54
CA GLY A 158 8.58 -10.66 4.86
C GLY A 158 10.08 -10.85 5.11
N THR A 159 10.52 -10.68 6.34
CA THR A 159 11.95 -10.67 6.71
C THR A 159 12.48 -12.03 7.17
N ASP A 160 11.63 -13.05 7.27
CA ASP A 160 12.06 -14.43 7.50
C ASP A 160 11.21 -15.44 6.70
N GLN A 161 11.60 -16.71 6.77
CA GLN A 161 10.99 -17.80 5.98
C GLN A 161 9.56 -18.18 6.44
N TYR A 162 9.10 -17.70 7.58
CA TYR A 162 7.81 -18.06 8.17
C TYR A 162 6.74 -16.99 7.95
N ASN A 163 7.10 -15.83 7.40
CA ASN A 163 6.23 -14.67 7.30
C ASN A 163 5.93 -14.30 5.85
N GLY A 164 4.67 -13.98 5.59
CA GLY A 164 4.20 -13.59 4.26
C GLY A 164 4.64 -12.18 3.87
N GLY A 165 4.83 -11.95 2.59
CA GLY A 165 4.99 -10.63 2.02
C GLY A 165 3.68 -9.87 2.00
N GLY A 166 3.75 -8.52 2.00
CA GLY A 166 2.60 -7.64 1.78
C GLY A 166 2.19 -7.61 0.28
N ALA A 167 0.95 -7.21 0.04
CA ALA A 167 0.39 -6.99 -1.30
C ALA A 167 0.54 -5.51 -1.73
#